data_7adf5736919c52e3d6312ad48bc66954
#
_entry.id   7adf5736919c52e3d6312ad48bc66954
#
_cell.length_a   1.000
_cell.length_b   1.000
_cell.length_c   1.000
_cell.angle_alpha   90.00
_cell.angle_beta   90.00
_cell.angle_gamma   90.00
#
_symmetry.space_group_name_H-M   'P 1'
#
loop_
_entity.id
_entity.type
_entity.pdbx_description
1 polymer ?
#
loop_
_entity_poly.entity_id
_entity_poly.type
_entity_poly.pdbx_seq_one_letter_code
_entity_poly.pdbx_strand_id
1 'polypeptide(L)'
;MSQPKNWPSGLSYLSAPAHSKLLSQAQRQAIAQKPPDVPDIPAQATVLPSPLVKITPITDAGHPAQGQCGLFATRHLKPGTFVLPYLGTVHPGAGALGAEAGTEKSDYDLWLDREAEVAVDADKGGNEARFINDYRGVGERPNAEFREVWCQRWRQKCMAVWVLPEGKNGRGKGGISKGEEILVSYGKGFWGSRRNEEG
;
A
#
# COMPACT_ATOMS: atom_id res chain seq x y z
N MET A 1 -20.58 -2.12 -5.14
CA MET A 1 -20.06 -1.04 -4.28
C MET A 1 -19.70 0.12 -5.17
N SER A 2 -19.90 1.37 -4.72
CA SER A 2 -19.50 2.55 -5.48
C SER A 2 -17.97 2.70 -5.43
N GLN A 3 -17.36 3.01 -6.56
CA GLN A 3 -15.94 3.36 -6.64
C GLN A 3 -15.71 4.74 -6.00
N PRO A 4 -14.52 5.01 -5.43
CA PRO A 4 -14.19 6.35 -4.95
C PRO A 4 -14.12 7.35 -6.11
N LYS A 5 -14.34 8.63 -5.81
CA LYS A 5 -14.13 9.70 -6.79
C LYS A 5 -12.69 9.67 -7.33
N ASN A 6 -12.51 9.97 -8.60
CA ASN A 6 -11.24 9.95 -9.33
C ASN A 6 -10.60 8.56 -9.47
N TRP A 7 -11.37 7.49 -9.31
CA TRP A 7 -10.91 6.16 -9.67
C TRP A 7 -10.78 6.04 -11.20
N PRO A 8 -9.64 5.54 -11.73
CA PRO A 8 -9.44 5.43 -13.17
C PRO A 8 -10.43 4.46 -13.83
N SER A 9 -10.96 4.86 -14.99
CA SER A 9 -11.77 3.96 -15.82
C SER A 9 -10.90 2.80 -16.31
N GLY A 10 -11.45 1.59 -16.27
CA GLY A 10 -10.73 0.38 -16.71
C GLY A 10 -9.87 -0.30 -15.66
N LEU A 11 -9.62 0.32 -14.51
CA LEU A 11 -8.92 -0.30 -13.41
C LEU A 11 -9.91 -0.98 -12.45
N SER A 12 -9.66 -2.23 -12.07
CA SER A 12 -10.50 -2.96 -11.13
C SER A 12 -10.41 -2.39 -9.72
N TYR A 13 -11.54 -1.94 -9.15
CA TYR A 13 -11.61 -1.55 -7.74
C TYR A 13 -11.86 -2.76 -6.85
N LEU A 14 -10.97 -3.02 -5.92
CA LEU A 14 -11.05 -4.15 -5.01
C LEU A 14 -11.58 -3.72 -3.64
N SER A 15 -12.53 -4.50 -3.12
CA SER A 15 -13.05 -4.34 -1.75
C SER A 15 -12.62 -5.48 -0.81
N ALA A 16 -11.81 -6.41 -1.35
CA ALA A 16 -11.17 -7.51 -0.64
C ALA A 16 -9.88 -7.90 -1.39
N PRO A 17 -8.92 -8.56 -0.74
CA PRO A 17 -7.75 -9.12 -1.42
C PRO A 17 -8.18 -10.09 -2.53
N ALA A 18 -7.63 -9.95 -3.72
CA ALA A 18 -7.71 -10.97 -4.77
C ALA A 18 -6.57 -11.98 -4.57
N HIS A 19 -6.77 -13.22 -4.97
CA HIS A 19 -5.75 -14.26 -4.84
C HIS A 19 -5.41 -14.86 -6.19
N SER A 20 -4.14 -14.86 -6.54
CA SER A 20 -3.64 -15.55 -7.72
C SER A 20 -3.90 -17.07 -7.63
N LYS A 21 -4.21 -17.69 -8.75
CA LYS A 21 -4.30 -19.15 -8.86
C LYS A 21 -2.93 -19.82 -8.66
N LEU A 22 -1.85 -19.09 -8.86
CA LEU A 22 -0.48 -19.58 -8.72
C LEU A 22 -0.03 -19.74 -7.25
N LEU A 23 -0.75 -19.18 -6.28
CA LEU A 23 -0.44 -19.39 -4.86
C LEU A 23 -0.54 -20.86 -4.51
N SER A 24 0.55 -21.42 -3.95
CA SER A 24 0.58 -22.76 -3.41
C SER A 24 -0.33 -22.90 -2.17
N GLN A 25 -0.64 -24.13 -1.79
CA GLN A 25 -1.38 -24.40 -0.55
C GLN A 25 -0.62 -23.91 0.68
N ALA A 26 0.71 -24.10 0.73
CA ALA A 26 1.55 -23.63 1.82
C ALA A 26 1.50 -22.10 1.96
N GLN A 27 1.60 -21.37 0.86
CA GLN A 27 1.49 -19.91 0.83
C GLN A 27 0.12 -19.42 1.32
N ARG A 28 -0.96 -20.06 0.88
CA ARG A 28 -2.32 -19.75 1.36
C ARG A 28 -2.46 -20.00 2.86
N GLN A 29 -1.89 -21.08 3.38
CA GLN A 29 -1.87 -21.38 4.81
C GLN A 29 -1.06 -20.35 5.59
N ALA A 30 0.11 -19.95 5.10
CA ALA A 30 0.98 -18.98 5.76
C ALA A 30 0.29 -17.62 5.92
N ILE A 31 -0.40 -17.12 4.89
CA ILE A 31 -1.13 -15.86 5.01
C ILE A 31 -2.41 -15.98 5.86
N ALA A 32 -2.99 -17.17 5.98
CA ALA A 32 -4.17 -17.44 6.81
C ALA A 32 -3.81 -17.71 8.29
N GLN A 33 -2.53 -17.77 8.65
CA GLN A 33 -2.06 -17.86 10.01
C GLN A 33 -1.84 -16.46 10.60
N LYS A 34 -2.49 -16.19 11.75
CA LYS A 34 -2.30 -14.93 12.47
C LYS A 34 -0.96 -14.95 13.22
N PRO A 35 0.01 -14.08 12.88
CA PRO A 35 1.23 -13.94 13.66
C PRO A 35 0.93 -13.32 15.03
N PRO A 36 1.70 -13.66 16.09
CA PRO A 36 1.45 -13.12 17.44
C PRO A 36 1.69 -11.62 17.56
N ASP A 37 2.64 -11.09 16.77
CA ASP A 37 3.18 -9.73 16.93
C ASP A 37 2.66 -8.72 15.90
N VAL A 38 1.71 -9.11 15.02
CA VAL A 38 1.11 -8.16 14.07
C VAL A 38 -0.15 -7.51 14.63
N PRO A 39 -0.38 -6.21 14.34
CA PRO A 39 -1.59 -5.53 14.75
C PRO A 39 -2.85 -6.21 14.19
N ASP A 40 -3.87 -6.32 15.03
CA ASP A 40 -5.16 -6.90 14.68
C ASP A 40 -6.13 -5.79 14.27
N ILE A 41 -6.58 -5.83 13.02
CA ILE A 41 -7.49 -4.83 12.46
C ILE A 41 -8.92 -5.39 12.45
N PRO A 42 -9.82 -4.79 13.23
CA PRO A 42 -11.21 -5.22 13.29
C PRO A 42 -11.93 -4.98 11.96
N ALA A 43 -12.92 -5.83 11.64
CA ALA A 43 -13.62 -5.79 10.36
C ALA A 43 -14.26 -4.44 10.04
N GLN A 44 -14.76 -3.71 11.06
CA GLN A 44 -15.34 -2.39 10.88
C GLN A 44 -14.33 -1.29 10.50
N ALA A 45 -13.05 -1.48 10.76
CA ALA A 45 -12.01 -0.54 10.36
C ALA A 45 -11.61 -0.68 8.88
N THR A 46 -12.01 -1.78 8.22
CA THR A 46 -11.69 -2.06 6.81
C THR A 46 -12.82 -1.69 5.85
N VAL A 47 -13.60 -0.66 6.19
CA VAL A 47 -14.66 -0.13 5.31
C VAL A 47 -14.02 0.55 4.10
N LEU A 48 -14.51 0.23 2.90
CA LEU A 48 -14.06 0.79 1.63
C LEU A 48 -15.27 1.26 0.79
N PRO A 49 -15.17 2.38 0.07
CA PRO A 49 -14.04 3.32 0.08
C PRO A 49 -13.78 3.90 1.47
N SER A 50 -12.50 4.16 1.79
CA SER A 50 -12.13 4.69 3.12
C SER A 50 -12.57 6.15 3.28
N PRO A 51 -13.31 6.51 4.35
CA PRO A 51 -13.71 7.89 4.59
C PRO A 51 -12.53 8.79 5.04
N LEU A 52 -11.37 8.20 5.34
CA LEU A 52 -10.19 8.90 5.83
C LEU A 52 -9.38 9.55 4.71
N VAL A 53 -9.57 9.12 3.46
CA VAL A 53 -8.73 9.51 2.33
C VAL A 53 -9.54 9.90 1.11
N LYS A 54 -8.90 10.60 0.19
CA LYS A 54 -9.43 10.91 -1.15
C LYS A 54 -8.32 10.84 -2.19
N ILE A 55 -8.64 10.34 -3.37
CA ILE A 55 -7.77 10.39 -4.54
C ILE A 55 -7.88 11.79 -5.15
N THR A 56 -6.75 12.44 -5.39
CA THR A 56 -6.71 13.79 -5.95
C THR A 56 -5.68 13.85 -7.09
N PRO A 57 -6.04 14.39 -8.28
CA PRO A 57 -5.07 14.65 -9.33
C PRO A 57 -3.98 15.62 -8.86
N ILE A 58 -2.74 15.33 -9.21
CA ILE A 58 -1.58 16.16 -8.91
C ILE A 58 -1.36 17.12 -10.09
N THR A 59 -1.51 18.40 -9.83
CA THR A 59 -1.38 19.47 -10.84
C THR A 59 -0.14 20.33 -10.64
N ASP A 60 0.56 20.18 -9.50
CA ASP A 60 1.79 20.90 -9.22
C ASP A 60 2.91 20.41 -10.15
N ALA A 61 3.50 21.32 -10.92
CA ALA A 61 4.58 21.05 -11.85
C ALA A 61 5.88 20.59 -11.18
N GLY A 62 6.09 20.94 -9.90
CA GLY A 62 7.25 20.50 -9.12
C GLY A 62 7.12 19.11 -8.52
N HIS A 63 5.93 18.50 -8.60
CA HIS A 63 5.69 17.20 -8.00
C HIS A 63 6.13 16.05 -8.93
N PRO A 64 6.92 15.05 -8.46
CA PRO A 64 7.41 13.94 -9.32
C PRO A 64 6.30 13.14 -10.01
N ALA A 65 5.11 13.06 -9.41
CA ALA A 65 3.94 12.39 -9.98
C ALA A 65 2.96 13.38 -10.65
N GLN A 66 3.45 14.51 -11.21
CA GLN A 66 2.62 15.46 -11.96
C GLN A 66 1.84 14.73 -13.07
N GLY A 67 0.56 15.07 -13.20
CA GLY A 67 -0.35 14.46 -14.17
C GLY A 67 -0.92 13.09 -13.74
N GLN A 68 -0.46 12.54 -12.62
CA GLN A 68 -1.01 11.37 -11.96
C GLN A 68 -1.91 11.77 -10.78
N CYS A 69 -2.21 10.83 -9.90
CA CYS A 69 -2.97 11.06 -8.68
C CYS A 69 -2.14 10.77 -7.44
N GLY A 70 -2.48 11.45 -6.35
CA GLY A 70 -2.00 11.16 -4.99
C GLY A 70 -3.15 10.83 -4.05
N LEU A 71 -2.82 10.29 -2.89
CA LEU A 71 -3.76 9.99 -1.81
C LEU A 71 -3.67 11.06 -0.71
N PHE A 72 -4.79 11.71 -0.40
CA PHE A 72 -4.84 12.86 0.50
C PHE A 72 -5.77 12.61 1.68
N ALA A 73 -5.39 13.08 2.87
CA ALA A 73 -6.21 12.98 4.07
C ALA A 73 -7.48 13.86 3.97
N THR A 74 -8.64 13.31 4.32
CA THR A 74 -9.92 14.06 4.35
C THR A 74 -10.14 14.81 5.65
N ARG A 75 -9.42 14.44 6.71
CA ARG A 75 -9.40 15.05 8.04
C ARG A 75 -8.03 14.88 8.66
N HIS A 76 -7.80 15.50 9.81
CA HIS A 76 -6.56 15.26 10.56
C HIS A 76 -6.47 13.78 11.00
N LEU A 77 -5.36 13.13 10.70
CA LEU A 77 -5.03 11.76 11.09
C LEU A 77 -3.92 11.80 12.15
N LYS A 78 -4.21 11.32 13.34
CA LYS A 78 -3.26 11.31 14.46
C LYS A 78 -2.11 10.33 14.19
N PRO A 79 -0.92 10.53 14.79
CA PRO A 79 0.16 9.56 14.77
C PRO A 79 -0.31 8.16 15.20
N GLY A 80 0.17 7.11 14.52
CA GLY A 80 -0.22 5.72 14.79
C GLY A 80 -1.63 5.33 14.34
N THR A 81 -2.32 6.18 13.58
CA THR A 81 -3.64 5.85 13.02
C THR A 81 -3.51 4.83 11.88
N PHE A 82 -4.28 3.74 11.94
CA PHE A 82 -4.56 2.90 10.78
C PHE A 82 -5.38 3.70 9.76
N VAL A 83 -4.96 3.72 8.50
CA VAL A 83 -5.62 4.50 7.44
C VAL A 83 -6.52 3.62 6.58
N LEU A 84 -5.95 2.60 5.95
CA LEU A 84 -6.67 1.63 5.13
C LEU A 84 -5.77 0.43 4.80
N PRO A 85 -6.35 -0.74 4.41
CA PRO A 85 -5.56 -1.83 3.86
C PRO A 85 -5.01 -1.46 2.48
N TYR A 86 -3.87 -2.05 2.10
CA TYR A 86 -3.37 -2.04 0.72
C TYR A 86 -3.89 -3.29 0.01
N LEU A 87 -4.82 -3.11 -0.91
CA LEU A 87 -5.44 -4.21 -1.65
C LEU A 87 -4.86 -4.33 -3.06
N GLY A 88 -4.69 -5.56 -3.46
CA GLY A 88 -4.20 -5.97 -4.77
C GLY A 88 -4.42 -7.46 -4.98
N THR A 89 -3.76 -8.02 -5.97
CA THR A 89 -3.68 -9.46 -6.19
C THR A 89 -2.55 -10.02 -5.33
N VAL A 90 -2.88 -10.87 -4.38
CA VAL A 90 -1.91 -11.65 -3.59
C VAL A 90 -1.37 -12.77 -4.47
N HIS A 91 -0.05 -12.85 -4.62
CA HIS A 91 0.62 -13.77 -5.54
C HIS A 91 1.95 -14.28 -4.97
N PRO A 92 2.53 -15.37 -5.54
CA PRO A 92 3.88 -15.79 -5.18
C PRO A 92 4.88 -14.68 -5.53
N GLY A 93 5.79 -14.34 -4.62
CA GLY A 93 6.86 -13.37 -4.85
C GLY A 93 7.82 -13.86 -5.95
N ALA A 94 8.62 -12.95 -6.49
CA ALA A 94 9.54 -13.22 -7.60
C ALA A 94 10.52 -14.36 -7.33
N GLY A 95 10.91 -14.59 -6.06
CA GLY A 95 11.76 -15.72 -5.66
C GLY A 95 11.11 -17.08 -5.84
N ALA A 96 9.78 -17.18 -5.63
CA ALA A 96 9.03 -18.44 -5.69
C ALA A 96 8.70 -18.89 -7.12
N LEU A 97 8.68 -17.98 -8.09
CA LEU A 97 8.31 -18.29 -9.48
C LEU A 97 9.51 -18.60 -10.39
N GLY A 98 10.73 -18.39 -9.91
CA GLY A 98 11.94 -18.47 -10.74
C GLY A 98 12.03 -17.34 -11.77
N ALA A 99 13.22 -17.11 -12.33
CA ALA A 99 13.48 -16.05 -13.31
C ALA A 99 12.71 -16.19 -14.65
N GLU A 100 12.04 -17.33 -14.87
CA GLU A 100 11.36 -17.65 -16.13
C GLU A 100 9.88 -17.23 -16.21
N ALA A 101 9.29 -16.85 -15.08
CA ALA A 101 7.88 -16.45 -15.05
C ALA A 101 7.76 -14.96 -15.41
N GLY A 102 8.07 -14.55 -16.61
CA GLY A 102 7.85 -13.23 -17.25
C GLY A 102 6.91 -12.21 -16.55
N THR A 103 7.01 -12.10 -15.24
CA THR A 103 6.31 -11.10 -14.44
C THR A 103 7.03 -9.77 -14.66
N GLU A 104 6.45 -8.93 -15.52
CA GLU A 104 6.87 -7.53 -15.60
C GLU A 104 6.90 -6.97 -14.17
N LYS A 105 8.02 -6.31 -13.85
CA LYS A 105 8.24 -5.71 -12.55
C LYS A 105 7.19 -4.61 -12.33
N SER A 106 6.27 -4.86 -11.42
CA SER A 106 5.25 -3.88 -11.07
C SER A 106 5.78 -2.88 -10.04
N ASP A 107 5.52 -1.60 -10.25
CA ASP A 107 5.78 -0.53 -9.27
C ASP A 107 4.80 -0.55 -8.09
N TYR A 108 3.76 -1.37 -8.18
CA TYR A 108 2.70 -1.51 -7.18
C TYR A 108 2.81 -2.80 -6.36
N ASP A 109 3.93 -3.52 -6.50
CA ASP A 109 4.15 -4.81 -5.85
C ASP A 109 4.86 -4.64 -4.51
N LEU A 110 4.23 -5.15 -3.44
CA LEU A 110 4.73 -5.10 -2.08
C LEU A 110 4.86 -6.50 -1.50
N TRP A 111 5.97 -6.78 -0.81
CA TRP A 111 6.09 -8.00 -0.02
C TRP A 111 5.05 -8.03 1.09
N LEU A 112 4.24 -9.08 1.12
CA LEU A 112 3.28 -9.36 2.19
C LEU A 112 3.85 -10.30 3.24
N ASP A 113 4.59 -11.31 2.82
CA ASP A 113 5.25 -12.29 3.68
C ASP A 113 6.53 -12.78 2.98
N ARG A 114 7.67 -12.34 3.48
CA ARG A 114 8.97 -12.67 2.86
C ARG A 114 9.38 -14.12 3.10
N GLU A 115 9.01 -14.69 4.26
CA GLU A 115 9.36 -16.08 4.59
C GLU A 115 8.55 -17.07 3.76
N ALA A 116 7.26 -16.75 3.54
CA ALA A 116 6.39 -17.56 2.70
C ALA A 116 6.52 -17.19 1.19
N GLU A 117 7.35 -16.22 0.83
CA GLU A 117 7.49 -15.70 -0.53
C GLU A 117 6.16 -15.30 -1.15
N VAL A 118 5.40 -14.45 -0.44
CA VAL A 118 4.11 -13.91 -0.89
C VAL A 118 4.18 -12.40 -1.00
N ALA A 119 3.64 -11.87 -2.09
CA ALA A 119 3.55 -10.44 -2.36
C ALA A 119 2.10 -10.03 -2.70
N VAL A 120 1.84 -8.73 -2.74
CA VAL A 120 0.56 -8.14 -3.14
C VAL A 120 0.81 -7.04 -4.17
N ASP A 121 0.20 -7.18 -5.35
CA ASP A 121 0.35 -6.26 -6.46
C ASP A 121 -0.96 -5.55 -6.78
N ALA A 122 -0.92 -4.20 -6.78
CA ALA A 122 -2.04 -3.34 -7.09
C ALA A 122 -2.01 -2.74 -8.51
N ASP A 123 -1.21 -3.27 -9.43
CA ASP A 123 -1.09 -2.77 -10.80
C ASP A 123 -2.42 -2.89 -11.56
N LYS A 124 -2.97 -4.09 -11.69
CA LYS A 124 -4.18 -4.39 -12.48
C LYS A 124 -5.49 -4.23 -11.71
N GLY A 125 -5.39 -4.01 -10.39
CA GLY A 125 -6.55 -3.81 -9.53
C GLY A 125 -6.13 -3.60 -8.09
N GLY A 126 -6.83 -2.70 -7.39
CA GLY A 126 -6.50 -2.32 -6.02
C GLY A 126 -7.58 -1.48 -5.37
N ASN A 127 -7.20 -0.77 -4.34
CA ASN A 127 -8.02 0.25 -3.71
C ASN A 127 -7.28 1.60 -3.65
N GLU A 128 -7.79 2.56 -2.89
CA GLU A 128 -7.23 3.91 -2.82
C GLU A 128 -5.75 3.93 -2.41
N ALA A 129 -5.28 2.92 -1.66
CA ALA A 129 -3.89 2.85 -1.19
C ALA A 129 -2.86 2.80 -2.34
N ARG A 130 -3.25 2.35 -3.54
CA ARG A 130 -2.36 2.33 -4.71
C ARG A 130 -1.90 3.73 -5.18
N PHE A 131 -2.59 4.79 -4.75
CA PHE A 131 -2.26 6.18 -5.09
C PHE A 131 -1.35 6.86 -4.07
N ILE A 132 -0.75 6.11 -3.15
CA ILE A 132 0.23 6.65 -2.21
C ILE A 132 1.57 6.80 -2.92
N ASN A 133 2.11 8.02 -2.91
CA ASN A 133 3.39 8.35 -3.54
C ASN A 133 4.57 8.22 -2.57
N ASP A 134 5.78 8.13 -3.15
CA ASP A 134 7.02 8.27 -2.36
C ASP A 134 7.19 9.72 -1.93
N TYR A 135 7.75 9.92 -0.74
CA TYR A 135 7.96 11.26 -0.19
C TYR A 135 9.04 12.08 -0.91
N ARG A 136 9.96 11.43 -1.63
CA ARG A 136 11.09 12.09 -2.29
C ARG A 136 10.62 13.02 -3.40
N GLY A 137 11.11 14.26 -3.35
CA GLY A 137 10.68 15.31 -4.28
C GLY A 137 9.36 15.98 -3.90
N VAL A 138 8.67 15.52 -2.83
CA VAL A 138 7.42 16.09 -2.32
C VAL A 138 7.61 16.64 -0.90
N GLY A 139 8.26 15.89 -0.04
CA GLY A 139 8.50 16.24 1.35
C GLY A 139 9.89 15.83 1.84
N GLU A 140 10.29 16.32 3.00
CA GLU A 140 11.59 15.99 3.60
C GLU A 140 11.64 14.53 4.09
N ARG A 141 10.48 13.97 4.45
CA ARG A 141 10.35 12.63 5.05
C ARG A 141 8.94 12.06 4.78
N PRO A 142 8.78 10.74 4.87
CA PRO A 142 7.45 10.13 4.81
C PRO A 142 6.63 10.52 6.05
N ASN A 143 5.30 10.57 5.92
CA ASN A 143 4.36 10.76 7.02
C ASN A 143 3.53 9.49 7.31
N ALA A 144 3.67 8.47 6.45
CA ALA A 144 3.03 7.17 6.58
C ALA A 144 4.02 6.03 6.31
N GLU A 145 3.61 4.81 6.61
CA GLU A 145 4.36 3.59 6.34
C GLU A 145 3.44 2.43 5.97
N PHE A 146 3.97 1.47 5.21
CA PHE A 146 3.35 0.17 5.04
C PHE A 146 3.72 -0.75 6.19
N ARG A 147 2.72 -1.46 6.75
CA ARG A 147 2.89 -2.43 7.84
C ARG A 147 2.04 -3.66 7.59
N GLU A 148 2.57 -4.82 7.96
CA GLU A 148 1.79 -6.04 8.04
C GLU A 148 0.74 -5.94 9.15
N VAL A 149 -0.45 -6.47 8.88
CA VAL A 149 -1.56 -6.54 9.81
C VAL A 149 -2.33 -7.85 9.66
N TRP A 150 -3.03 -8.24 10.70
CA TRP A 150 -4.06 -9.25 10.60
C TRP A 150 -5.41 -8.61 10.37
N CYS A 151 -6.04 -8.89 9.23
CA CYS A 151 -7.37 -8.38 8.91
C CYS A 151 -8.45 -9.37 9.34
N GLN A 152 -9.21 -9.05 10.38
CA GLN A 152 -10.29 -9.91 10.88
C GLN A 152 -11.36 -10.18 9.82
N ARG A 153 -11.65 -9.18 8.96
CA ARG A 153 -12.67 -9.29 7.91
C ARG A 153 -12.37 -10.39 6.91
N TRP A 154 -11.11 -10.56 6.54
CA TRP A 154 -10.69 -11.55 5.55
C TRP A 154 -9.95 -12.74 6.17
N ARG A 155 -9.73 -12.70 7.48
CA ARG A 155 -9.03 -13.74 8.26
C ARG A 155 -7.68 -14.10 7.65
N GLN A 156 -6.91 -13.07 7.30
CA GLN A 156 -5.58 -13.23 6.72
C GLN A 156 -4.66 -12.05 7.03
N LYS A 157 -3.36 -12.26 6.81
CA LYS A 157 -2.39 -11.19 6.74
C LYS A 157 -2.70 -10.26 5.58
N CYS A 158 -2.54 -8.96 5.80
CA CYS A 158 -2.65 -7.93 4.79
C CYS A 158 -1.53 -6.91 4.96
N MET A 159 -1.17 -6.23 3.88
CA MET A 159 -0.43 -4.99 3.98
C MET A 159 -1.40 -3.84 4.27
N ALA A 160 -0.99 -2.87 5.07
CA ALA A 160 -1.82 -1.74 5.42
C ALA A 160 -1.01 -0.45 5.55
N VAL A 161 -1.68 0.68 5.41
CA VAL A 161 -1.13 2.02 5.55
C VAL A 161 -1.39 2.55 6.94
N TRP A 162 -0.35 3.06 7.58
CA TRP A 162 -0.39 3.65 8.91
C TRP A 162 0.25 5.03 8.90
N VAL A 163 -0.33 5.98 9.62
CA VAL A 163 0.35 7.23 9.95
C VAL A 163 1.55 6.90 10.84
N LEU A 164 2.71 7.47 10.53
CA LEU A 164 3.91 7.24 11.35
C LEU A 164 3.67 7.59 12.81
N PRO A 165 4.11 6.76 13.77
CA PRO A 165 4.04 7.07 15.18
C PRO A 165 4.96 8.25 15.52
N GLU A 166 4.66 8.98 16.60
CA GLU A 166 5.57 9.98 17.12
C GLU A 166 6.88 9.33 17.58
N GLY A 167 7.98 9.78 16.98
CA GLY A 167 9.32 9.31 17.30
C GLY A 167 10.11 10.35 18.09
N LYS A 168 11.17 9.90 18.81
CA LYS A 168 12.04 10.75 19.63
C LYS A 168 12.66 11.95 18.87
N ASN A 169 12.82 11.82 17.55
CA ASN A 169 13.43 12.84 16.68
C ASN A 169 12.37 13.63 15.86
N GLY A 170 11.14 13.77 16.37
CA GLY A 170 10.07 14.50 15.68
C GLY A 170 9.51 13.78 14.46
N ARG A 171 9.86 12.51 14.22
CA ARG A 171 9.24 11.66 13.19
C ARG A 171 7.78 11.47 13.54
N GLY A 172 6.88 11.67 12.59
CA GLY A 172 5.44 11.51 12.79
C GLY A 172 4.80 12.56 13.72
N LYS A 173 5.55 13.59 14.17
CA LYS A 173 5.01 14.61 15.06
C LYS A 173 3.83 15.33 14.40
N GLY A 174 2.70 15.38 15.13
CA GLY A 174 1.49 16.05 14.67
C GLY A 174 0.63 15.24 13.71
N GLY A 175 1.08 14.06 13.24
CA GLY A 175 0.29 13.25 12.30
C GLY A 175 0.21 13.83 10.89
N ILE A 176 -0.92 13.60 10.19
CA ILE A 176 -1.18 14.10 8.83
C ILE A 176 -2.37 15.06 8.88
N SER A 177 -2.20 16.28 8.38
CA SER A 177 -3.24 17.31 8.41
C SER A 177 -4.32 17.06 7.35
N LYS A 178 -5.51 17.62 7.54
CA LYS A 178 -6.56 17.60 6.50
C LYS A 178 -6.05 18.24 5.21
N GLY A 179 -6.19 17.55 4.10
CA GLY A 179 -5.75 17.99 2.77
C GLY A 179 -4.27 17.76 2.48
N GLU A 180 -3.51 17.22 3.43
CA GLU A 180 -2.11 16.81 3.24
C GLU A 180 -2.02 15.48 2.50
N GLU A 181 -1.02 15.34 1.65
CA GLU A 181 -0.74 14.10 0.93
C GLU A 181 -0.16 13.04 1.86
N ILE A 182 -0.62 11.81 1.71
CA ILE A 182 -0.09 10.64 2.42
C ILE A 182 1.10 10.10 1.64
N LEU A 183 2.27 10.16 2.25
CA LEU A 183 3.54 9.86 1.63
C LEU A 183 4.27 8.75 2.40
N VAL A 184 4.77 7.77 1.67
CA VAL A 184 5.55 6.67 2.22
C VAL A 184 6.99 6.67 1.69
N SER A 185 7.81 5.75 2.17
CA SER A 185 9.08 5.42 1.52
C SER A 185 8.92 4.13 0.73
N TYR A 186 9.17 4.17 -0.58
CA TYR A 186 9.22 2.95 -1.43
C TYR A 186 10.46 2.10 -1.15
N GLY A 187 11.40 2.62 -0.35
CA GLY A 187 12.61 1.92 0.03
C GLY A 187 13.77 2.08 -0.96
N LYS A 188 14.95 1.63 -0.53
CA LYS A 188 16.18 1.77 -1.32
C LYS A 188 16.18 0.89 -2.59
N GLY A 189 15.53 -0.27 -2.53
CA GLY A 189 15.47 -1.22 -3.64
C GLY A 189 14.71 -0.68 -4.86
N PHE A 190 13.62 0.02 -4.64
CA PHE A 190 12.83 0.67 -5.69
C PHE A 190 13.66 1.69 -6.48
N TRP A 191 14.34 2.60 -5.79
CA TRP A 191 15.15 3.65 -6.42
C TRP A 191 16.48 3.15 -6.96
N GLY A 192 17.03 2.06 -6.38
CA GLY A 192 18.27 1.44 -6.86
C GLY A 192 18.12 0.82 -8.24
N SER A 193 17.00 0.16 -8.51
CA SER A 193 16.74 -0.45 -9.83
C SER A 193 16.50 0.57 -10.93
N ARG A 194 15.81 1.69 -10.66
CA ARG A 194 15.57 2.73 -11.67
C ARG A 194 16.82 3.49 -12.09
N ARG A 195 17.77 3.73 -11.18
CA ARG A 195 19.05 4.34 -11.54
C ARG A 195 19.89 3.47 -12.46
N ASN A 196 19.71 2.16 -12.44
CA ASN A 196 20.40 1.23 -13.34
C ASN A 196 19.71 1.10 -14.71
N GLU A 197 18.46 1.57 -14.86
CA GLU A 197 17.71 1.58 -16.12
C GLU A 197 17.91 2.88 -16.93
N GLU A 198 18.35 3.96 -16.27
CA GLU A 198 18.61 5.27 -16.87
C GLU A 198 20.10 5.51 -17.26
N GLY A 199 21.01 4.57 -17.01
CA GLY A 199 22.44 4.61 -17.30
C GLY A 199 22.84 3.53 -18.27
#